data_a21d945c972f93c7e2bf0508ad2e4187
#
_entry.id   a21d945c972f93c7e2bf0508ad2e4187
#
_cell.length_a   1.000
_cell.length_b   1.000
_cell.length_c   1.000
_cell.angle_alpha   90.00
_cell.angle_beta   90.00
_cell.angle_gamma   90.00
#
_symmetry.space_group_name_H-M   'P 1'
#
loop_
_entity.id
_entity.type
_entity.pdbx_description
1 polymer ?
#
loop_
_entity_poly.entity_id
_entity_poly.type
_entity_poly.pdbx_seq_one_letter_code
_entity_poly.pdbx_strand_id
1 'polypeptide(L)'
;MLKGIQYEQYDPALSVEENAAALGCSPATVRKFIRSREIDRKFDAAYSKWKAIKDYNSRHPSSSYAEKRKILGFSVNTIKKYEALSEEQVFQSKRDTNKISEFDIRNKNAIRSVSNNQNDIIRWIIRLYNDGKPFDADLTASQLVFYKTVQKPAHLYDKYPQLDEVRNLKETDTLPDETFSSIVYDLPFVVSQGKTSIIKERFTFFETVQELFDVNDEMLDRAYRLLQNKGILVVKTMDIVYAGKQYWVSDYVLSKAREKGLELLEKFILVANFKLFSRTHTQHHARKWHSYFFVFRKV
;
A
#
# COMPACT_ATOMS: atom_id res chain seq x y z
N MET A 1 4.58 26.29 14.69
CA MET A 1 3.76 26.07 13.47
C MET A 1 4.69 25.99 12.28
N LEU A 2 4.87 24.82 11.67
CA LEU A 2 5.62 24.68 10.44
C LEU A 2 4.79 25.33 9.32
N LYS A 3 5.22 26.48 8.80
CA LYS A 3 4.64 27.05 7.58
C LYS A 3 4.83 26.03 6.47
N GLY A 4 3.74 25.50 5.93
CA GLY A 4 3.79 24.56 4.80
C GLY A 4 4.39 25.26 3.57
N ILE A 5 5.15 24.53 2.77
CA ILE A 5 5.63 24.98 1.47
C ILE A 5 4.40 25.27 0.60
N GLN A 6 4.32 26.46 -0.01
CA GLN A 6 3.33 26.79 -1.02
C GLN A 6 3.82 26.30 -2.39
N TYR A 7 2.90 25.95 -3.29
CA TYR A 7 3.26 25.37 -4.60
C TYR A 7 4.12 26.34 -5.43
N GLU A 8 3.84 27.62 -5.34
CA GLU A 8 4.54 28.71 -6.05
C GLU A 8 5.99 28.91 -5.59
N GLN A 9 6.32 28.40 -4.41
CA GLN A 9 7.66 28.51 -3.82
C GLN A 9 8.57 27.32 -4.18
N TYR A 10 7.99 26.24 -4.72
CA TYR A 10 8.74 25.05 -5.11
C TYR A 10 9.24 25.19 -6.54
N ASP A 11 10.56 25.06 -6.74
CA ASP A 11 11.16 25.07 -8.08
C ASP A 11 11.45 23.62 -8.53
N PRO A 12 10.73 23.13 -9.55
CA PRO A 12 10.96 21.78 -10.08
C PRO A 12 12.33 21.60 -10.77
N ALA A 13 13.00 22.67 -11.12
CA ALA A 13 14.34 22.63 -11.72
C ALA A 13 15.45 22.37 -10.68
N LEU A 14 15.20 22.70 -9.42
CA LEU A 14 16.15 22.50 -8.35
C LEU A 14 16.07 21.10 -7.75
N SER A 15 17.17 20.61 -7.19
CA SER A 15 17.20 19.39 -6.39
C SER A 15 16.36 19.54 -5.10
N VAL A 16 16.10 18.44 -4.42
CA VAL A 16 15.41 18.48 -3.11
C VAL A 16 16.21 19.28 -2.10
N GLU A 17 17.51 19.17 -2.13
CA GLU A 17 18.46 19.82 -1.24
C GLU A 17 18.52 21.33 -1.52
N GLU A 18 18.57 21.73 -2.78
CA GLU A 18 18.53 23.14 -3.20
C GLU A 18 17.19 23.80 -2.89
N ASN A 19 16.06 23.13 -3.16
CA ASN A 19 14.75 23.60 -2.74
C ASN A 19 14.66 23.75 -1.20
N ALA A 20 15.21 22.82 -0.45
CA ALA A 20 15.23 22.88 1.01
C ALA A 20 16.03 24.09 1.51
N ALA A 21 17.18 24.37 0.90
CA ALA A 21 18.00 25.55 1.21
C ALA A 21 17.28 26.85 0.84
N ALA A 22 16.71 26.94 -0.36
CA ALA A 22 15.99 28.12 -0.84
C ALA A 22 14.74 28.45 0.00
N LEU A 23 14.05 27.40 0.51
CA LEU A 23 12.81 27.51 1.30
C LEU A 23 13.08 27.57 2.82
N GLY A 24 14.33 27.48 3.25
CA GLY A 24 14.68 27.48 4.68
C GLY A 24 14.07 26.32 5.46
N CYS A 25 13.93 25.15 4.84
CA CYS A 25 13.32 23.98 5.46
C CYS A 25 14.19 22.72 5.29
N SER A 26 13.82 21.60 5.91
CA SER A 26 14.56 20.36 5.76
C SER A 26 14.28 19.66 4.42
N PRO A 27 15.23 18.90 3.85
CA PRO A 27 15.00 18.05 2.68
C PRO A 27 13.84 17.05 2.87
N ALA A 28 13.60 16.60 4.10
CA ALA A 28 12.46 15.74 4.43
C ALA A 28 11.12 16.48 4.24
N THR A 29 11.06 17.78 4.57
CA THR A 29 9.87 18.62 4.34
C THR A 29 9.56 18.75 2.86
N VAL A 30 10.58 19.00 2.02
CA VAL A 30 10.43 19.09 0.57
C VAL A 30 9.97 17.73 0.00
N ARG A 31 10.55 16.61 0.43
CA ARG A 31 10.11 15.27 0.00
C ARG A 31 8.66 14.96 0.40
N LYS A 32 8.24 15.41 1.58
CA LYS A 32 6.84 15.29 2.03
C LYS A 32 5.91 16.13 1.17
N PHE A 33 6.30 17.37 0.86
CA PHE A 33 5.54 18.28 -0.03
C PHE A 33 5.37 17.66 -1.42
N ILE A 34 6.45 17.19 -2.07
CA ILE A 34 6.42 16.53 -3.38
C ILE A 34 5.43 15.36 -3.38
N ARG A 35 5.47 14.50 -2.34
CA ARG A 35 4.55 13.37 -2.21
C ARG A 35 3.11 13.78 -1.98
N SER A 36 2.87 14.78 -1.14
CA SER A 36 1.50 15.23 -0.80
C SER A 36 0.79 15.93 -1.95
N ARG A 37 1.54 16.46 -2.92
CA ARG A 37 1.03 17.16 -4.10
C ARG A 37 1.10 16.33 -5.37
N GLU A 38 1.56 15.07 -5.27
CA GLU A 38 1.72 14.15 -6.41
C GLU A 38 2.55 14.75 -7.56
N ILE A 39 3.58 15.53 -7.21
CA ILE A 39 4.43 16.21 -8.19
C ILE A 39 5.26 15.18 -8.94
N ASP A 40 5.07 15.11 -10.25
CA ASP A 40 5.86 14.26 -11.15
C ASP A 40 7.21 14.91 -11.46
N ARG A 41 8.19 14.62 -10.62
CA ARG A 41 9.55 15.16 -10.80
C ARG A 41 10.24 14.76 -12.09
N LYS A 42 9.90 13.64 -12.70
CA LYS A 42 10.48 13.23 -13.98
C LYS A 42 9.99 14.14 -15.08
N PHE A 43 8.70 14.46 -15.06
CA PHE A 43 8.13 15.42 -16.00
C PHE A 43 8.64 16.83 -15.73
N ASP A 44 8.61 17.29 -14.49
CA ASP A 44 9.09 18.63 -14.10
C ASP A 44 10.55 18.81 -14.50
N ALA A 45 11.41 17.81 -14.26
CA ALA A 45 12.80 17.81 -14.69
C ALA A 45 12.95 17.79 -16.22
N ALA A 46 12.06 17.11 -16.94
CA ALA A 46 12.06 17.08 -18.40
C ALA A 46 11.67 18.44 -18.99
N TYR A 47 10.59 19.01 -18.47
CA TYR A 47 10.11 20.34 -18.89
C TYR A 47 11.14 21.43 -18.57
N SER A 48 11.73 21.42 -17.40
CA SER A 48 12.78 22.37 -17.01
C SER A 48 14.01 22.29 -17.93
N LYS A 49 14.47 21.10 -18.28
CA LYS A 49 15.56 20.91 -19.26
C LYS A 49 15.19 21.44 -20.62
N TRP A 50 13.99 21.10 -21.10
CA TRP A 50 13.48 21.59 -22.38
C TRP A 50 13.43 23.11 -22.42
N LYS A 51 12.84 23.74 -21.40
CA LYS A 51 12.72 25.18 -21.26
C LYS A 51 14.10 25.86 -21.25
N ALA A 52 15.02 25.36 -20.41
CA ALA A 52 16.38 25.89 -20.33
C ALA A 52 17.10 25.85 -21.68
N ILE A 53 16.95 24.76 -22.45
CA ILE A 53 17.55 24.60 -23.78
C ILE A 53 16.89 25.56 -24.79
N LYS A 54 15.56 25.71 -24.80
CA LYS A 54 14.85 26.61 -25.69
C LYS A 54 15.18 28.08 -25.39
N ASP A 55 15.19 28.46 -24.13
CA ASP A 55 15.55 29.83 -23.69
C ASP A 55 17.01 30.19 -24.04
N TYR A 56 17.92 29.24 -23.90
CA TYR A 56 19.30 29.44 -24.30
C TYR A 56 19.42 29.60 -25.81
N ASN A 57 18.79 28.72 -26.60
CA ASN A 57 18.85 28.76 -28.06
C ASN A 57 18.22 30.02 -28.66
N SER A 58 17.16 30.55 -28.05
CA SER A 58 16.54 31.81 -28.47
C SER A 58 17.48 33.00 -28.34
N ARG A 59 18.34 33.00 -27.31
CA ARG A 59 19.31 34.08 -27.02
C ARG A 59 20.63 33.85 -27.75
N HIS A 60 20.96 32.62 -28.09
CA HIS A 60 22.24 32.22 -28.68
C HIS A 60 22.05 31.23 -29.85
N PRO A 61 21.41 31.66 -30.98
CA PRO A 61 21.01 30.74 -32.05
C PRO A 61 22.19 30.09 -32.78
N SER A 62 23.39 30.70 -32.76
CA SER A 62 24.58 30.21 -33.43
C SER A 62 25.53 29.39 -32.57
N SER A 63 25.16 29.13 -31.29
CA SER A 63 26.03 28.39 -30.38
C SER A 63 26.22 26.93 -30.77
N SER A 64 27.47 26.48 -30.71
CA SER A 64 27.82 25.08 -30.91
C SER A 64 27.32 24.18 -29.78
N TYR A 65 27.18 22.87 -30.03
CA TYR A 65 26.82 21.90 -28.99
C TYR A 65 27.86 21.82 -27.87
N ALA A 66 29.14 22.13 -28.15
CA ALA A 66 30.17 22.17 -27.12
C ALA A 66 29.94 23.31 -26.13
N GLU A 67 29.59 24.49 -26.62
CA GLU A 67 29.25 25.67 -25.83
C GLU A 67 27.96 25.45 -25.01
N LYS A 68 26.90 24.93 -25.66
CA LYS A 68 25.64 24.58 -24.97
C LYS A 68 25.88 23.60 -23.84
N ARG A 69 26.71 22.56 -24.05
CA ARG A 69 27.09 21.63 -23.03
C ARG A 69 27.82 22.31 -21.87
N LYS A 70 28.74 23.19 -22.17
CA LYS A 70 29.54 23.90 -21.15
C LYS A 70 28.67 24.79 -20.27
N ILE A 71 27.68 25.48 -20.86
CA ILE A 71 26.85 26.47 -20.16
C ILE A 71 25.66 25.80 -19.48
N LEU A 72 24.95 24.89 -20.16
CA LEU A 72 23.75 24.24 -19.63
C LEU A 72 24.03 23.01 -18.75
N GLY A 73 25.26 22.51 -18.75
CA GLY A 73 25.62 21.30 -17.99
C GLY A 73 24.99 20.00 -18.49
N PHE A 74 24.29 20.00 -19.63
CA PHE A 74 23.64 18.83 -20.19
C PHE A 74 24.51 18.11 -21.21
N SER A 75 24.36 16.79 -21.34
CA SER A 75 25.03 16.03 -22.38
C SER A 75 24.55 16.50 -23.79
N VAL A 76 25.39 16.37 -24.80
CA VAL A 76 25.03 16.71 -26.21
C VAL A 76 23.78 15.94 -26.66
N ASN A 77 23.67 14.66 -26.28
CA ASN A 77 22.49 13.85 -26.62
C ASN A 77 21.21 14.37 -25.92
N THR A 78 21.32 14.85 -24.69
CA THR A 78 20.21 15.50 -23.97
C THR A 78 19.79 16.79 -24.69
N ILE A 79 20.75 17.63 -25.07
CA ILE A 79 20.46 18.88 -25.77
C ILE A 79 19.75 18.60 -27.10
N LYS A 80 20.31 17.73 -27.94
CA LYS A 80 19.70 17.34 -29.22
C LYS A 80 18.27 16.80 -29.06
N LYS A 81 18.07 15.94 -28.06
CA LYS A 81 16.75 15.38 -27.79
C LYS A 81 15.73 16.48 -27.50
N TYR A 82 16.04 17.38 -26.60
CA TYR A 82 15.08 18.42 -26.18
C TYR A 82 14.95 19.57 -27.17
N GLU A 83 15.99 19.86 -28.00
CA GLU A 83 15.87 20.79 -29.13
C GLU A 83 14.85 20.33 -30.18
N ALA A 84 14.77 19.02 -30.42
CA ALA A 84 13.84 18.46 -31.40
C ALA A 84 12.38 18.45 -30.93
N LEU A 85 12.10 18.61 -29.65
CA LEU A 85 10.76 18.54 -29.11
C LEU A 85 10.05 19.89 -29.14
N SER A 86 8.76 19.91 -29.52
CA SER A 86 7.85 21.03 -29.27
C SER A 86 7.38 21.01 -27.82
N GLU A 87 6.85 22.15 -27.36
CA GLU A 87 6.23 22.22 -26.01
C GLU A 87 5.13 21.20 -25.84
N GLU A 88 4.26 21.06 -26.85
CA GLU A 88 3.18 20.09 -26.87
C GLU A 88 3.69 18.65 -26.76
N GLN A 89 4.80 18.32 -27.41
CA GLN A 89 5.43 16.98 -27.32
C GLN A 89 6.00 16.71 -25.93
N VAL A 90 6.54 17.71 -25.24
CA VAL A 90 7.00 17.57 -23.85
C VAL A 90 5.80 17.37 -22.91
N PHE A 91 4.68 18.07 -23.14
CA PHE A 91 3.43 17.85 -22.41
C PHE A 91 2.76 16.52 -22.78
N GLN A 92 2.83 16.08 -24.04
CA GLN A 92 2.34 14.76 -24.43
C GLN A 92 3.17 13.64 -23.82
N SER A 93 4.46 13.81 -23.60
CA SER A 93 5.27 12.83 -22.88
C SER A 93 4.78 12.62 -21.43
N LYS A 94 4.17 13.62 -20.82
CA LYS A 94 3.46 13.47 -19.52
C LYS A 94 2.17 12.66 -19.67
N ARG A 95 1.42 12.90 -20.73
CA ARG A 95 0.23 12.09 -21.06
C ARG A 95 0.62 10.66 -21.40
N ASP A 96 1.79 10.46 -22.02
CA ASP A 96 2.30 9.15 -22.45
C ASP A 96 2.97 8.37 -21.30
N THR A 97 3.58 9.01 -20.31
CA THR A 97 3.99 8.36 -19.05
C THR A 97 2.79 8.03 -18.16
N ASN A 98 1.67 8.75 -18.33
CA ASN A 98 0.36 8.42 -17.80
C ASN A 98 -0.53 7.67 -18.81
N LYS A 99 -0.04 7.37 -20.02
CA LYS A 99 -0.68 6.35 -20.86
C LYS A 99 -0.47 5.01 -20.18
N ILE A 100 -1.40 4.73 -19.30
CA ILE A 100 -1.93 3.39 -19.12
C ILE A 100 -1.99 2.83 -20.55
N SER A 101 -1.26 1.77 -20.87
CA SER A 101 -1.26 1.18 -22.21
C SER A 101 -2.71 1.05 -22.68
N GLU A 102 -3.00 1.00 -23.99
CA GLU A 102 -4.37 0.72 -24.47
C GLU A 102 -4.92 -0.54 -23.82
N PHE A 103 -4.05 -1.49 -23.51
CA PHE A 103 -4.36 -2.66 -22.69
C PHE A 103 -4.80 -2.25 -21.28
N ASP A 104 -4.11 -1.32 -20.62
CA ASP A 104 -4.48 -0.80 -19.30
C ASP A 104 -5.74 0.07 -19.33
N ILE A 105 -6.02 0.79 -20.45
CA ILE A 105 -7.27 1.54 -20.63
C ILE A 105 -8.44 0.58 -20.79
N ARG A 106 -8.31 -0.45 -21.62
CA ARG A 106 -9.33 -1.50 -21.77
C ARG A 106 -9.55 -2.29 -20.48
N ASN A 107 -8.52 -2.46 -19.68
CA ASN A 107 -8.55 -3.19 -18.41
C ASN A 107 -8.64 -2.28 -17.17
N LYS A 108 -8.91 -0.98 -17.32
CA LYS A 108 -8.99 -0.03 -16.20
C LYS A 108 -10.00 -0.43 -15.12
N ASN A 109 -10.99 -1.25 -15.50
CA ASN A 109 -11.96 -1.88 -14.60
C ASN A 109 -11.66 -3.34 -14.30
N ALA A 110 -10.59 -3.91 -14.84
CA ALA A 110 -10.21 -5.28 -14.57
C ALA A 110 -9.71 -5.43 -13.14
N ILE A 111 -10.33 -6.30 -12.40
CA ILE A 111 -9.90 -6.68 -11.05
C ILE A 111 -8.76 -7.67 -11.20
N ARG A 112 -7.66 -7.42 -10.48
CA ARG A 112 -6.46 -8.25 -10.48
C ARG A 112 -6.31 -8.95 -9.13
N SER A 113 -5.78 -10.14 -9.12
CA SER A 113 -5.49 -10.86 -7.86
C SER A 113 -4.27 -10.33 -7.12
N VAL A 114 -3.55 -9.33 -7.66
CA VAL A 114 -2.35 -8.74 -7.07
C VAL A 114 -2.44 -7.22 -7.08
N SER A 115 -2.13 -6.58 -5.94
CA SER A 115 -2.01 -5.12 -5.81
C SER A 115 -0.94 -4.76 -4.80
N ASN A 116 -0.40 -3.55 -4.91
CA ASN A 116 0.43 -2.93 -3.86
C ASN A 116 -0.37 -1.95 -2.98
N ASN A 117 -1.68 -1.86 -3.20
CA ASN A 117 -2.61 -1.02 -2.47
C ASN A 117 -3.71 -1.87 -1.83
N GLN A 118 -3.71 -1.94 -0.51
CA GLN A 118 -4.69 -2.68 0.28
C GLN A 118 -6.14 -2.23 0.01
N ASN A 119 -6.37 -0.93 -0.15
CA ASN A 119 -7.71 -0.41 -0.38
C ASN A 119 -8.28 -0.83 -1.73
N ASP A 120 -7.43 -1.07 -2.75
CA ASP A 120 -7.91 -1.62 -4.02
C ASP A 120 -8.42 -3.05 -3.84
N ILE A 121 -7.66 -3.89 -3.09
CA ILE A 121 -8.07 -5.26 -2.81
C ILE A 121 -9.41 -5.29 -2.06
N ILE A 122 -9.56 -4.47 -1.00
CA ILE A 122 -10.81 -4.38 -0.24
C ILE A 122 -11.99 -3.97 -1.15
N ARG A 123 -11.82 -2.94 -2.01
CA ARG A 123 -12.86 -2.53 -2.97
C ARG A 123 -13.23 -3.64 -3.94
N TRP A 124 -12.23 -4.41 -4.42
CA TRP A 124 -12.47 -5.52 -5.34
C TRP A 124 -13.21 -6.66 -4.66
N ILE A 125 -12.87 -6.99 -3.42
CA ILE A 125 -13.58 -8.01 -2.63
C ILE A 125 -15.03 -7.57 -2.41
N ILE A 126 -15.27 -6.34 -1.97
CA ILE A 126 -16.60 -5.78 -1.77
C ILE A 126 -17.42 -5.87 -3.07
N ARG A 127 -16.82 -5.48 -4.20
CA ARG A 127 -17.50 -5.48 -5.50
C ARG A 127 -17.83 -6.88 -6.00
N LEU A 128 -16.91 -7.84 -5.84
CA LEU A 128 -17.06 -9.19 -6.44
C LEU A 128 -17.84 -10.15 -5.54
N TYR A 129 -17.75 -9.99 -4.23
CA TYR A 129 -18.18 -11.02 -3.28
C TYR A 129 -19.15 -10.51 -2.22
N ASN A 130 -19.35 -9.18 -2.10
CA ASN A 130 -20.23 -8.57 -1.10
C ASN A 130 -21.26 -7.62 -1.73
N ASP A 131 -21.65 -7.85 -2.97
CA ASP A 131 -22.68 -7.07 -3.71
C ASP A 131 -22.44 -5.55 -3.69
N GLY A 132 -21.19 -5.11 -3.58
CA GLY A 132 -20.84 -3.70 -3.47
C GLY A 132 -21.15 -3.07 -2.11
N LYS A 133 -21.65 -3.82 -1.13
CA LYS A 133 -21.96 -3.35 0.22
C LYS A 133 -20.74 -3.43 1.13
N PRO A 134 -20.59 -2.54 2.14
CA PRO A 134 -19.58 -2.68 3.16
C PRO A 134 -19.71 -4.04 3.85
N PHE A 135 -18.63 -4.52 4.48
CA PHE A 135 -18.74 -5.69 5.35
C PHE A 135 -19.64 -5.38 6.55
N ASP A 136 -20.32 -6.39 7.10
CA ASP A 136 -21.14 -6.22 8.31
C ASP A 136 -20.29 -6.04 9.55
N ALA A 137 -19.22 -6.85 9.68
CA ALA A 137 -18.37 -6.82 10.85
C ALA A 137 -16.87 -6.92 10.50
N ASP A 138 -16.05 -6.20 11.30
CA ASP A 138 -14.61 -6.39 11.41
C ASP A 138 -14.27 -6.84 12.83
N LEU A 139 -13.62 -8.00 12.96
CA LEU A 139 -13.26 -8.59 14.25
C LEU A 139 -11.89 -8.13 14.78
N THR A 140 -11.16 -7.33 13.99
CA THR A 140 -9.81 -6.82 14.29
C THR A 140 -9.65 -5.37 13.85
N ALA A 141 -10.66 -4.55 14.09
CA ALA A 141 -10.80 -3.22 13.51
C ALA A 141 -9.66 -2.25 13.86
N SER A 142 -9.03 -2.42 15.03
CA SER A 142 -7.88 -1.64 15.49
C SER A 142 -8.04 -0.13 15.25
N GLN A 143 -7.20 0.47 14.40
CA GLN A 143 -7.22 1.88 14.02
C GLN A 143 -7.90 2.12 12.65
N LEU A 144 -8.75 1.23 12.19
CA LEU A 144 -9.53 1.32 10.94
C LEU A 144 -8.68 1.53 9.67
N VAL A 145 -7.49 0.97 9.65
CA VAL A 145 -6.53 1.16 8.55
C VAL A 145 -7.06 0.63 7.21
N PHE A 146 -7.96 -0.36 7.23
CA PHE A 146 -8.60 -0.91 6.04
C PHE A 146 -9.57 0.07 5.35
N TYR A 147 -10.12 1.03 6.12
CA TYR A 147 -11.30 1.81 5.72
C TYR A 147 -10.98 3.27 5.38
N LYS A 148 -9.74 3.59 4.99
CA LYS A 148 -9.33 4.96 4.63
C LYS A 148 -10.04 5.50 3.39
N THR A 149 -10.39 4.62 2.45
CA THR A 149 -11.01 4.99 1.16
C THR A 149 -12.21 4.11 0.79
N VAL A 150 -12.65 3.26 1.69
CA VAL A 150 -13.86 2.44 1.59
C VAL A 150 -14.71 2.62 2.83
N GLN A 151 -16.00 2.38 2.70
CA GLN A 151 -16.90 2.46 3.85
C GLN A 151 -16.57 1.37 4.87
N LYS A 152 -16.50 1.76 6.15
CA LYS A 152 -16.25 0.84 7.26
C LYS A 152 -17.49 0.00 7.57
N PRO A 153 -17.31 -1.20 8.16
CA PRO A 153 -18.38 -2.02 8.69
C PRO A 153 -19.20 -1.29 9.76
N ALA A 154 -20.45 -1.70 9.92
CA ALA A 154 -21.31 -1.20 11.00
C ALA A 154 -20.91 -1.73 12.39
N HIS A 155 -20.31 -2.92 12.43
CA HIS A 155 -19.90 -3.60 13.65
C HIS A 155 -18.38 -3.75 13.69
N LEU A 156 -17.74 -3.03 14.62
CA LEU A 156 -16.30 -2.96 14.74
C LEU A 156 -15.89 -3.54 16.09
N TYR A 157 -15.05 -4.58 16.05
CA TYR A 157 -14.53 -5.25 17.24
C TYR A 157 -13.02 -5.35 17.21
N ASP A 158 -12.39 -5.36 18.38
CA ASP A 158 -10.97 -5.63 18.55
C ASP A 158 -10.72 -6.25 19.93
N LYS A 159 -9.69 -7.06 20.06
CA LYS A 159 -9.25 -7.60 21.36
C LYS A 159 -8.83 -6.47 22.33
N TYR A 160 -8.25 -5.41 21.78
CA TYR A 160 -7.78 -4.22 22.50
C TYR A 160 -8.27 -2.95 21.78
N PRO A 161 -9.53 -2.55 21.99
CA PRO A 161 -10.11 -1.37 21.33
C PRO A 161 -9.26 -0.12 21.51
N GLN A 162 -8.96 0.57 20.41
CA GLN A 162 -8.16 1.80 20.38
C GLN A 162 -9.00 3.06 20.11
N LEU A 163 -10.26 2.87 19.70
CA LEU A 163 -11.19 3.93 19.32
C LEU A 163 -12.53 3.68 20.02
N ASP A 164 -13.25 4.74 20.41
CA ASP A 164 -14.53 4.66 21.14
C ASP A 164 -15.61 3.91 20.34
N GLU A 165 -15.54 3.91 19.03
CA GLU A 165 -16.47 3.21 18.15
C GLU A 165 -16.15 1.73 17.96
N VAL A 166 -14.99 1.26 18.42
CA VAL A 166 -14.56 -0.14 18.36
C VAL A 166 -14.88 -0.82 19.68
N ARG A 167 -15.70 -1.87 19.64
CA ARG A 167 -16.13 -2.64 20.81
C ARG A 167 -15.14 -3.75 21.13
N ASN A 168 -15.20 -4.26 22.36
CA ASN A 168 -14.37 -5.39 22.74
C ASN A 168 -14.81 -6.66 22.00
N LEU A 169 -13.85 -7.41 21.46
CA LEU A 169 -14.12 -8.65 20.73
C LEU A 169 -14.92 -9.67 21.55
N LYS A 170 -14.75 -9.69 22.88
CA LYS A 170 -15.52 -10.57 23.79
C LYS A 170 -17.04 -10.31 23.74
N GLU A 171 -17.48 -9.13 23.32
CA GLU A 171 -18.92 -8.87 23.17
C GLU A 171 -19.56 -9.74 22.11
N THR A 172 -18.75 -10.22 21.13
CA THR A 172 -19.24 -11.17 20.14
C THR A 172 -19.58 -12.54 20.70
N ASP A 173 -19.12 -12.89 21.93
CA ASP A 173 -19.41 -14.18 22.56
C ASP A 173 -20.90 -14.33 22.91
N THR A 174 -21.59 -13.21 23.13
CA THR A 174 -23.02 -13.15 23.48
C THR A 174 -23.93 -12.97 22.27
N LEU A 175 -23.35 -12.74 21.06
CA LEU A 175 -24.15 -12.60 19.85
C LEU A 175 -24.68 -13.97 19.40
N PRO A 176 -25.90 -14.00 18.83
CA PRO A 176 -26.43 -15.21 18.23
C PRO A 176 -25.53 -15.75 17.12
N ASP A 177 -25.60 -17.04 16.88
CA ASP A 177 -25.00 -17.65 15.69
C ASP A 177 -25.60 -17.02 14.43
N GLU A 178 -24.83 -17.01 13.35
CA GLU A 178 -25.26 -16.49 12.03
C GLU A 178 -25.75 -15.03 12.04
N THR A 179 -25.11 -14.19 12.88
CA THR A 179 -25.47 -12.77 13.01
C THR A 179 -25.10 -11.95 11.76
N PHE A 180 -23.98 -12.25 11.11
CA PHE A 180 -23.42 -11.40 10.03
C PHE A 180 -23.41 -12.10 8.67
N SER A 181 -23.72 -11.39 7.59
CA SER A 181 -23.58 -11.88 6.23
C SER A 181 -22.15 -11.76 5.69
N SER A 182 -21.34 -10.87 6.28
CA SER A 182 -19.96 -10.68 5.89
C SER A 182 -19.07 -10.26 7.05
N ILE A 183 -17.93 -10.91 7.18
CA ILE A 183 -16.94 -10.68 8.25
C ILE A 183 -15.56 -10.51 7.65
N VAL A 184 -14.75 -9.61 8.23
CA VAL A 184 -13.32 -9.48 7.92
C VAL A 184 -12.50 -9.57 9.21
N TYR A 185 -11.29 -10.15 9.13
CA TYR A 185 -10.28 -10.01 10.17
C TYR A 185 -8.85 -10.03 9.61
N ASP A 186 -7.94 -9.31 10.30
CA ASP A 186 -6.51 -9.17 9.99
C ASP A 186 -5.70 -9.34 11.27
N LEU A 187 -5.29 -10.57 11.58
CA LEU A 187 -4.44 -10.83 12.74
C LEU A 187 -3.02 -10.29 12.52
N PRO A 188 -2.32 -9.89 13.60
CA PRO A 188 -0.89 -9.60 13.52
C PRO A 188 -0.11 -10.79 12.98
N PHE A 189 0.94 -10.54 12.19
CA PHE A 189 1.82 -11.60 11.66
C PHE A 189 3.18 -11.65 12.37
N VAL A 190 3.35 -10.87 13.44
CA VAL A 190 4.65 -10.72 14.11
C VAL A 190 4.73 -11.68 15.29
N VAL A 191 5.73 -12.54 15.27
CA VAL A 191 6.15 -13.35 16.43
C VAL A 191 7.45 -12.80 16.94
N SER A 192 7.53 -12.44 18.23
CA SER A 192 8.71 -11.82 18.83
C SER A 192 8.85 -12.13 20.32
N GLN A 193 9.99 -12.62 20.74
CA GLN A 193 10.36 -12.91 22.14
C GLN A 193 11.12 -11.74 22.82
N GLY A 194 10.92 -10.51 22.48
CA GLY A 194 11.72 -9.43 23.07
C GLY A 194 10.87 -8.32 23.71
N LYS A 195 11.30 -7.78 24.87
CA LYS A 195 10.57 -6.74 25.62
C LYS A 195 10.63 -5.33 25.04
N THR A 196 11.44 -5.08 24.01
CA THR A 196 11.74 -3.73 23.53
C THR A 196 11.76 -3.65 22.01
N SER A 197 10.60 -3.42 21.39
CA SER A 197 10.57 -2.89 20.03
C SER A 197 9.46 -1.84 19.91
N ILE A 198 9.72 -0.79 19.15
CA ILE A 198 8.74 0.25 18.76
C ILE A 198 7.49 -0.39 18.11
N ILE A 199 7.64 -1.61 17.62
CA ILE A 199 6.54 -2.41 17.04
C ILE A 199 5.56 -2.87 18.13
N LYS A 200 6.03 -3.10 19.38
CA LYS A 200 5.19 -3.49 20.52
C LYS A 200 4.17 -2.43 20.93
N GLU A 201 4.52 -1.17 20.80
CA GLU A 201 3.65 -0.06 21.15
C GLU A 201 2.53 0.18 20.13
N ARG A 202 2.69 -0.34 18.90
CA ARG A 202 1.78 -0.08 17.78
C ARG A 202 0.97 -1.29 17.33
N PHE A 203 1.45 -2.50 17.57
CA PHE A 203 0.81 -3.73 17.10
C PHE A 203 0.92 -4.80 18.17
N THR A 204 -0.18 -5.52 18.42
CA THR A 204 -0.17 -6.79 19.15
C THR A 204 0.75 -7.76 18.39
N PHE A 205 1.53 -8.57 19.10
CA PHE A 205 2.38 -9.60 18.52
C PHE A 205 2.19 -10.87 19.33
N PHE A 206 2.58 -11.99 18.75
CA PHE A 206 2.56 -13.28 19.41
C PHE A 206 3.93 -13.59 20.02
N GLU A 207 3.95 -14.20 21.19
CA GLU A 207 5.21 -14.61 21.84
C GLU A 207 5.75 -15.88 21.20
N THR A 208 4.88 -16.74 20.70
CA THR A 208 5.23 -18.01 20.04
C THR A 208 4.46 -18.18 18.73
N VAL A 209 5.01 -19.05 17.88
CA VAL A 209 4.31 -19.46 16.65
C VAL A 209 3.07 -20.29 16.95
N GLN A 210 3.08 -21.06 18.05
CA GLN A 210 1.93 -21.83 18.48
C GLN A 210 0.77 -20.91 18.85
N GLU A 211 1.03 -19.83 19.62
CA GLU A 211 0.01 -18.83 19.93
C GLU A 211 -0.59 -18.19 18.67
N LEU A 212 0.23 -17.92 17.64
CA LEU A 212 -0.27 -17.43 16.36
C LEU A 212 -1.26 -18.43 15.72
N PHE A 213 -0.98 -19.71 15.78
CA PHE A 213 -1.86 -20.75 15.22
C PHE A 213 -3.13 -20.91 16.08
N ASP A 214 -3.00 -20.96 17.41
CA ASP A 214 -4.13 -21.09 18.34
C ASP A 214 -5.13 -19.93 18.18
N VAL A 215 -4.62 -18.69 18.05
CA VAL A 215 -5.48 -17.52 17.85
C VAL A 215 -6.11 -17.52 16.44
N ASN A 216 -5.43 -18.04 15.41
CA ASN A 216 -6.07 -18.23 14.10
C ASN A 216 -7.23 -19.24 14.19
N ASP A 217 -7.07 -20.34 14.92
CA ASP A 217 -8.15 -21.31 15.14
C ASP A 217 -9.34 -20.69 15.88
N GLU A 218 -9.07 -19.97 16.98
CA GLU A 218 -10.11 -19.25 17.74
C GLU A 218 -10.88 -18.25 16.85
N MET A 219 -10.16 -17.48 16.04
CA MET A 219 -10.78 -16.48 15.17
C MET A 219 -11.58 -17.11 14.04
N LEU A 220 -11.11 -18.22 13.48
CA LEU A 220 -11.86 -18.99 12.48
C LEU A 220 -13.14 -19.60 13.08
N ASP A 221 -13.08 -20.15 14.30
CA ASP A 221 -14.26 -20.68 15.01
C ASP A 221 -15.28 -19.58 15.27
N ARG A 222 -14.82 -18.45 15.80
CA ARG A 222 -15.65 -17.28 16.08
C ARG A 222 -16.31 -16.75 14.81
N ALA A 223 -15.51 -16.54 13.74
CA ALA A 223 -16.02 -16.05 12.48
C ALA A 223 -17.01 -17.03 11.84
N TYR A 224 -16.73 -18.33 11.87
CA TYR A 224 -17.63 -19.37 11.34
C TYR A 224 -18.97 -19.39 12.09
N ARG A 225 -18.95 -19.30 13.42
CA ARG A 225 -20.16 -19.27 14.25
C ARG A 225 -21.02 -18.04 13.92
N LEU A 226 -20.39 -16.87 13.83
CA LEU A 226 -21.10 -15.60 13.61
C LEU A 226 -21.54 -15.40 12.16
N LEU A 227 -20.93 -16.10 11.22
CA LEU A 227 -21.22 -15.94 9.79
C LEU A 227 -22.47 -16.71 9.40
N GLN A 228 -23.38 -16.07 8.68
CA GLN A 228 -24.57 -16.68 8.09
C GLN A 228 -24.18 -17.75 7.07
N ASN A 229 -25.07 -18.69 6.81
CA ASN A 229 -24.94 -19.60 5.70
C ASN A 229 -24.81 -18.82 4.38
N LYS A 230 -23.89 -19.20 3.49
CA LYS A 230 -23.47 -18.50 2.28
C LYS A 230 -22.83 -17.13 2.51
N GLY A 231 -22.59 -16.75 3.76
CA GLY A 231 -21.90 -15.52 4.12
C GLY A 231 -20.43 -15.52 3.69
N ILE A 232 -19.85 -14.34 3.63
CA ILE A 232 -18.47 -14.10 3.17
C ILE A 232 -17.55 -13.80 4.34
N LEU A 233 -16.45 -14.56 4.44
CA LEU A 233 -15.36 -14.29 5.37
C LEU A 233 -14.12 -13.84 4.61
N VAL A 234 -13.56 -12.71 5.00
CA VAL A 234 -12.27 -12.22 4.49
C VAL A 234 -11.21 -12.36 5.57
N VAL A 235 -10.14 -13.10 5.27
CA VAL A 235 -9.02 -13.31 6.17
C VAL A 235 -7.76 -12.75 5.55
N LYS A 236 -7.11 -11.81 6.23
CA LYS A 236 -5.77 -11.38 5.84
C LYS A 236 -4.73 -12.13 6.65
N THR A 237 -3.75 -12.70 5.97
CA THR A 237 -2.67 -13.48 6.59
C THR A 237 -1.36 -13.34 5.82
N MET A 238 -0.25 -13.78 6.42
CA MET A 238 1.08 -13.73 5.82
C MET A 238 1.94 -14.88 6.34
N ASP A 239 2.72 -15.49 5.45
CA ASP A 239 3.75 -16.44 5.85
C ASP A 239 4.90 -15.74 6.55
N ILE A 240 5.51 -16.39 7.52
CA ILE A 240 6.57 -15.81 8.34
C ILE A 240 7.84 -16.66 8.35
N VAL A 241 8.96 -16.01 8.59
CA VAL A 241 10.22 -16.65 8.98
C VAL A 241 10.52 -16.22 10.41
N TYR A 242 10.60 -17.17 11.32
CA TYR A 242 10.89 -16.94 12.72
C TYR A 242 11.97 -17.90 13.22
N ALA A 243 12.96 -17.39 13.95
CA ALA A 243 14.11 -18.16 14.45
C ALA A 243 14.78 -19.04 13.36
N GLY A 244 14.94 -18.50 12.14
CA GLY A 244 15.56 -19.22 11.02
C GLY A 244 14.71 -20.32 10.39
N LYS A 245 13.45 -20.48 10.81
CA LYS A 245 12.51 -21.49 10.27
C LYS A 245 11.36 -20.82 9.53
N GLN A 246 10.97 -21.42 8.40
CA GLN A 246 9.82 -21.01 7.60
C GLN A 246 8.54 -21.58 8.19
N TYR A 247 7.49 -20.73 8.32
CA TYR A 247 6.14 -21.14 8.72
C TYR A 247 5.14 -20.67 7.66
N TRP A 248 4.37 -21.63 7.14
CA TRP A 248 3.36 -21.41 6.12
C TRP A 248 2.00 -21.17 6.77
N VAL A 249 1.83 -19.95 7.31
CA VAL A 249 0.59 -19.57 8.01
C VAL A 249 -0.58 -19.55 7.03
N SER A 250 -0.32 -19.17 5.78
CA SER A 250 -1.34 -19.16 4.72
C SER A 250 -1.91 -20.55 4.46
N ASP A 251 -1.06 -21.57 4.38
CA ASP A 251 -1.49 -22.97 4.16
C ASP A 251 -2.24 -23.50 5.38
N TYR A 252 -1.79 -23.15 6.59
CA TYR A 252 -2.48 -23.52 7.83
C TYR A 252 -3.89 -22.96 7.87
N VAL A 253 -4.06 -21.64 7.63
CA VAL A 253 -5.37 -20.98 7.60
C VAL A 253 -6.29 -21.59 6.55
N LEU A 254 -5.76 -21.90 5.36
CA LEU A 254 -6.53 -22.57 4.29
C LEU A 254 -7.01 -23.96 4.70
N SER A 255 -6.15 -24.77 5.33
CA SER A 255 -6.50 -26.11 5.80
C SER A 255 -7.60 -26.03 6.85
N LYS A 256 -7.40 -25.19 7.88
CA LYS A 256 -8.36 -25.02 8.98
C LYS A 256 -9.71 -24.46 8.52
N ALA A 257 -9.69 -23.50 7.60
CA ALA A 257 -10.93 -22.98 7.01
C ALA A 257 -11.73 -24.07 6.29
N ARG A 258 -11.07 -24.93 5.50
CA ARG A 258 -11.72 -26.05 4.82
C ARG A 258 -12.28 -27.10 5.78
N GLU A 259 -11.53 -27.45 6.84
CA GLU A 259 -11.98 -28.37 7.88
C GLU A 259 -13.27 -27.89 8.55
N LYS A 260 -13.49 -26.56 8.63
CA LYS A 260 -14.69 -25.94 9.20
C LYS A 260 -15.86 -25.76 8.22
N GLY A 261 -15.72 -26.11 6.95
CA GLY A 261 -16.77 -25.92 5.94
C GLY A 261 -16.75 -24.52 5.31
N LEU A 262 -15.57 -23.91 5.22
CA LEU A 262 -15.39 -22.66 4.48
C LEU A 262 -14.76 -22.95 3.11
N GLU A 263 -15.48 -22.62 2.04
CA GLU A 263 -15.01 -22.75 0.65
C GLU A 263 -14.17 -21.51 0.29
N LEU A 264 -12.94 -21.73 -0.23
CA LEU A 264 -12.13 -20.65 -0.77
C LEU A 264 -12.68 -20.22 -2.12
N LEU A 265 -13.13 -18.96 -2.23
CA LEU A 265 -13.60 -18.38 -3.49
C LEU A 265 -12.47 -17.68 -4.24
N GLU A 266 -11.58 -16.96 -3.52
CA GLU A 266 -10.51 -16.19 -4.15
C GLU A 266 -9.35 -15.93 -3.19
N LYS A 267 -8.18 -15.66 -3.78
CA LYS A 267 -6.96 -15.26 -3.10
C LYS A 267 -6.38 -14.01 -3.75
N PHE A 268 -6.39 -12.89 -3.03
CA PHE A 268 -5.66 -11.69 -3.45
C PHE A 268 -4.31 -11.61 -2.76
N ILE A 269 -3.32 -11.03 -3.45
CA ILE A 269 -1.96 -10.83 -2.96
C ILE A 269 -1.69 -9.33 -2.83
N LEU A 270 -1.40 -8.90 -1.61
CA LEU A 270 -0.91 -7.55 -1.34
C LEU A 270 0.61 -7.55 -1.31
N VAL A 271 1.24 -6.87 -2.25
CA VAL A 271 2.70 -6.73 -2.29
C VAL A 271 3.13 -5.47 -1.54
N ALA A 272 4.06 -5.61 -0.60
CA ALA A 272 4.61 -4.47 0.13
C ALA A 272 5.58 -3.68 -0.74
N ASN A 273 5.37 -2.36 -0.83
CA ASN A 273 6.28 -1.46 -1.56
C ASN A 273 7.64 -1.30 -0.88
N PHE A 274 7.67 -1.49 0.45
CA PHE A 274 8.87 -1.34 1.25
C PHE A 274 8.78 -2.22 2.50
N LYS A 275 9.92 -2.80 2.90
CA LYS A 275 10.06 -3.55 4.15
C LYS A 275 11.41 -3.22 4.80
N LEU A 276 11.37 -2.87 6.08
CA LEU A 276 12.60 -2.71 6.87
C LEU A 276 13.29 -4.06 7.02
N PHE A 277 14.61 -4.08 6.86
CA PHE A 277 15.41 -5.27 7.11
C PHE A 277 16.79 -4.91 7.67
N SER A 278 17.34 -5.79 8.48
CA SER A 278 18.71 -5.66 8.93
C SER A 278 19.68 -6.03 7.79
N ARG A 279 20.69 -5.20 7.56
CA ARG A 279 21.77 -5.46 6.58
C ARG A 279 22.82 -6.45 7.09
N THR A 280 22.82 -6.74 8.40
CA THR A 280 23.87 -7.53 9.07
C THR A 280 23.55 -9.02 9.15
N HIS A 281 22.34 -9.45 8.80
CA HIS A 281 21.94 -10.86 8.90
C HIS A 281 22.10 -11.58 7.55
N THR A 282 22.75 -12.74 7.59
CA THR A 282 22.79 -13.66 6.45
C THR A 282 21.36 -14.14 6.13
N GLN A 283 20.98 -14.04 4.87
CA GLN A 283 19.65 -14.44 4.45
C GLN A 283 19.65 -15.93 4.08
N HIS A 284 18.87 -16.73 4.82
CA HIS A 284 18.67 -18.17 4.56
C HIS A 284 17.33 -18.49 3.88
N HIS A 285 16.35 -17.61 3.98
CA HIS A 285 15.02 -17.77 3.38
C HIS A 285 14.64 -16.55 2.56
N ALA A 286 13.80 -16.75 1.54
CA ALA A 286 13.21 -15.66 0.81
C ALA A 286 12.41 -14.75 1.74
N ARG A 287 12.61 -13.44 1.63
CA ARG A 287 11.88 -12.45 2.42
C ARG A 287 10.44 -12.40 1.95
N LYS A 288 9.50 -12.41 2.89
CA LYS A 288 8.07 -12.29 2.61
C LYS A 288 7.71 -10.82 2.39
N TRP A 289 7.49 -10.43 1.14
CA TRP A 289 7.12 -9.08 0.71
C TRP A 289 5.66 -8.98 0.36
N HIS A 290 4.87 -9.96 0.73
CA HIS A 290 3.45 -10.03 0.41
C HIS A 290 2.67 -10.62 1.57
N SER A 291 1.38 -10.28 1.61
CA SER A 291 0.36 -10.91 2.42
C SER A 291 -0.80 -11.33 1.53
N TYR A 292 -1.66 -12.16 2.05
CA TYR A 292 -2.80 -12.72 1.34
C TYR A 292 -4.10 -12.19 1.93
N PHE A 293 -5.09 -11.95 1.07
CA PHE A 293 -6.49 -11.82 1.45
C PHE A 293 -7.19 -13.05 0.89
N PHE A 294 -7.64 -13.93 1.76
CA PHE A 294 -8.49 -15.07 1.41
C PHE A 294 -9.94 -14.65 1.52
N VAL A 295 -10.71 -14.95 0.50
CA VAL A 295 -12.16 -14.77 0.49
C VAL A 295 -12.81 -16.14 0.56
N PHE A 296 -13.50 -16.41 1.66
CA PHE A 296 -14.19 -17.66 1.89
C PHE A 296 -15.71 -17.46 1.86
N ARG A 297 -16.43 -18.54 1.56
CA ARG A 297 -17.88 -18.67 1.74
C ARG A 297 -18.17 -19.79 2.71
N LYS A 298 -19.10 -19.56 3.65
CA LYS A 298 -19.65 -20.63 4.50
C LYS A 298 -20.59 -21.48 3.67
N VAL A 299 -20.37 -22.79 3.61
CA VAL A 299 -21.17 -23.79 2.86
C VAL A 299 -21.97 -24.66 3.80
#